data_9afa153f8d409a1e0e287f5d199596ee
#
_entry.id   9afa153f8d409a1e0e287f5d199596ee
#
_cell.length_a   1.000
_cell.length_b   1.000
_cell.length_c   1.000
_cell.angle_alpha   90.00
_cell.angle_beta   90.00
_cell.angle_gamma   90.00
#
_symmetry.space_group_name_H-M   'P 1'
#
loop_
_entity.id
_entity.type
_entity.pdbx_description
1 polymer ?
#
loop_
_entity_poly.entity_id
_entity_poly.type
_entity_poly.pdbx_seq_one_letter_code
_entity_poly.pdbx_strand_id
1 'polypeptide(L)'
;MTYVGVDDLHERYVNAVLRELGVHQEKGLVRPASSIYFGGGTPSRLSLKLLGAILGALPQAPACEITVEINPEDASDEFLAGLVAMGVNRFSIGIQSTAAHVLKELGRVHRGDDVTTLAKRIHDSGVASWSMDLIIGAKSERDEDLLATLESLVGHEHQPPHVSCYLLSVEKGTPLSADPTRHPDDDVLAHRYELLDGYLAEHGYAWYELSNWSQPGHESRHNQLYWSQAPYLGLGVGAHSAEGPRRWWNIANLTTYLERIEDNESVLGGEEVLDDSTRSFEKLALGLRRRGGLAWPQEVDLTTLAGYVVESEAGLVLTRSGRLIANEITHQLDALVGPSTMRAGSDH
;
A
#
# COMPACT_ATOMS: atom_id res chain seq x y z
N MET A 1 5.42 -12.19 -2.32
CA MET A 1 6.08 -13.36 -2.96
C MET A 1 5.33 -13.67 -4.23
N THR A 2 5.96 -13.62 -5.38
CA THR A 2 5.35 -14.03 -6.64
C THR A 2 5.74 -15.47 -6.92
N TYR A 3 4.76 -16.36 -6.93
CA TYR A 3 4.98 -17.76 -7.31
C TYR A 3 4.88 -17.87 -8.83
N VAL A 4 6.04 -17.88 -9.51
CA VAL A 4 6.12 -18.08 -10.96
C VAL A 4 5.82 -19.56 -11.27
N GLY A 5 4.87 -19.84 -12.20
CA GLY A 5 4.53 -21.20 -12.65
C GLY A 5 3.38 -21.88 -11.89
N VAL A 6 2.53 -21.12 -11.17
CA VAL A 6 1.37 -21.67 -10.41
C VAL A 6 0.03 -21.46 -11.10
N ASP A 7 0.00 -21.23 -12.40
CA ASP A 7 -1.26 -21.06 -13.15
C ASP A 7 -2.20 -22.25 -12.96
N ASP A 8 -1.65 -23.48 -12.90
CA ASP A 8 -2.42 -24.72 -12.63
C ASP A 8 -2.99 -24.79 -11.21
N LEU A 9 -2.53 -23.95 -10.28
CA LEU A 9 -2.96 -23.90 -8.90
C LEU A 9 -3.97 -22.78 -8.62
N HIS A 10 -4.29 -21.92 -9.59
CA HIS A 10 -5.15 -20.75 -9.37
C HIS A 10 -6.55 -21.15 -8.89
N GLU A 11 -7.21 -22.13 -9.52
CA GLU A 11 -8.53 -22.59 -9.08
C GLU A 11 -8.48 -23.22 -7.69
N ARG A 12 -7.44 -24.03 -7.41
CA ARG A 12 -7.23 -24.65 -6.11
C ARG A 12 -7.00 -23.58 -5.03
N TYR A 13 -6.21 -22.56 -5.34
CA TYR A 13 -5.95 -21.44 -4.43
C TYR A 13 -7.22 -20.63 -4.13
N VAL A 14 -7.98 -20.26 -5.15
CA VAL A 14 -9.23 -19.50 -4.96
C VAL A 14 -10.25 -20.30 -4.16
N ASN A 15 -10.38 -21.60 -4.40
CA ASN A 15 -11.22 -22.47 -3.59
C ASN A 15 -10.77 -22.51 -2.12
N ALA A 16 -9.46 -22.51 -1.87
CA ALA A 16 -8.92 -22.45 -0.51
C ALA A 16 -9.27 -21.12 0.18
N VAL A 17 -9.11 -19.99 -0.52
CA VAL A 17 -9.50 -18.66 0.00
C VAL A 17 -10.99 -18.59 0.32
N LEU A 18 -11.86 -19.16 -0.52
CA LEU A 18 -13.31 -19.20 -0.27
C LEU A 18 -13.67 -20.08 0.93
N ARG A 19 -12.96 -21.19 1.15
CA ARG A 19 -13.14 -22.03 2.36
C ARG A 19 -12.67 -21.29 3.61
N GLU A 20 -11.53 -20.62 3.55
CA GLU A 20 -11.03 -19.78 4.65
C GLU A 20 -12.05 -18.70 5.01
N LEU A 21 -12.58 -17.99 4.00
CA LEU A 21 -13.65 -17.00 4.18
C LEU A 21 -14.85 -17.62 4.90
N GLY A 22 -15.30 -18.81 4.52
CA GLY A 22 -16.39 -19.54 5.20
C GLY A 22 -16.10 -19.78 6.68
N VAL A 23 -14.89 -20.21 7.03
CA VAL A 23 -14.46 -20.38 8.43
C VAL A 23 -14.50 -19.05 9.20
N HIS A 24 -14.10 -17.95 8.60
CA HIS A 24 -14.17 -16.62 9.23
C HIS A 24 -15.62 -16.12 9.35
N GLN A 25 -16.50 -16.44 8.42
CA GLN A 25 -17.94 -16.14 8.51
C GLN A 25 -18.59 -16.88 9.69
N GLU A 26 -18.30 -18.16 9.85
CA GLU A 26 -18.79 -18.96 10.99
C GLU A 26 -18.30 -18.41 12.36
N LYS A 27 -17.10 -17.83 12.41
CA LYS A 27 -16.55 -17.17 13.59
C LYS A 27 -17.07 -15.73 13.80
N GLY A 28 -17.92 -15.20 12.91
CA GLY A 28 -18.46 -13.83 12.99
C GLY A 28 -17.43 -12.74 12.75
N LEU A 29 -16.30 -13.04 12.12
CA LEU A 29 -15.24 -12.09 11.84
C LEU A 29 -15.48 -11.30 10.54
N VAL A 30 -16.30 -11.81 9.64
CA VAL A 30 -16.60 -11.17 8.35
C VAL A 30 -17.72 -10.15 8.53
N ARG A 31 -17.42 -8.90 8.22
CA ARG A 31 -18.36 -7.77 8.26
C ARG A 31 -18.45 -7.11 6.87
N PRO A 32 -19.51 -6.35 6.57
CA PRO A 32 -19.55 -5.57 5.33
C PRO A 32 -18.34 -4.66 5.23
N ALA A 33 -17.49 -4.90 4.23
CA ALA A 33 -16.22 -4.20 4.05
C ALA A 33 -16.42 -2.83 3.43
N SER A 34 -15.81 -1.79 4.01
CA SER A 34 -15.72 -0.45 3.42
C SER A 34 -14.62 -0.36 2.37
N SER A 35 -13.67 -1.31 2.40
CA SER A 35 -12.62 -1.46 1.39
C SER A 35 -12.28 -2.95 1.20
N ILE A 36 -12.09 -3.36 -0.05
CA ILE A 36 -11.58 -4.68 -0.46
C ILE A 36 -10.35 -4.43 -1.34
N TYR A 37 -9.25 -5.13 -1.03
CA TYR A 37 -8.00 -4.95 -1.74
C TYR A 37 -7.44 -6.30 -2.19
N PHE A 38 -7.34 -6.49 -3.49
CA PHE A 38 -6.66 -7.64 -4.08
C PHE A 38 -5.20 -7.28 -4.35
N GLY A 39 -4.29 -7.87 -3.56
CA GLY A 39 -2.87 -7.57 -3.63
C GLY A 39 -1.99 -8.70 -3.11
N GLY A 40 -0.73 -8.39 -2.86
CA GLY A 40 0.22 -9.29 -2.18
C GLY A 40 0.89 -10.37 -3.04
N GLY A 41 0.58 -10.42 -4.30
CA GLY A 41 1.22 -11.28 -5.29
C GLY A 41 1.08 -10.64 -6.67
N THR A 42 0.34 -11.29 -7.55
CA THR A 42 -0.04 -10.72 -8.85
C THR A 42 -1.51 -11.05 -9.12
N PRO A 43 -2.46 -10.31 -8.54
CA PRO A 43 -3.88 -10.59 -8.71
C PRO A 43 -4.34 -10.60 -10.17
N SER A 44 -3.71 -9.77 -11.03
CA SER A 44 -3.99 -9.72 -12.46
C SER A 44 -3.68 -11.01 -13.23
N ARG A 45 -3.00 -11.98 -12.62
CA ARG A 45 -2.80 -13.34 -13.17
C ARG A 45 -3.99 -14.24 -12.96
N LEU A 46 -4.91 -13.91 -12.06
CA LEU A 46 -6.17 -14.64 -11.90
C LEU A 46 -7.15 -14.25 -13.01
N SER A 47 -7.89 -15.24 -13.50
CA SER A 47 -8.97 -14.95 -14.46
C SER A 47 -10.08 -14.11 -13.81
N LEU A 48 -10.82 -13.37 -14.63
CA LEU A 48 -12.00 -12.61 -14.18
C LEU A 48 -13.02 -13.49 -13.43
N LYS A 49 -13.19 -14.74 -13.87
CA LYS A 49 -14.06 -15.73 -13.20
C LYS A 49 -13.62 -15.97 -11.76
N LEU A 50 -12.32 -16.14 -11.52
CA LEU A 50 -11.76 -16.45 -10.21
C LEU A 50 -11.78 -15.23 -9.28
N LEU A 51 -11.43 -14.05 -9.79
CA LEU A 51 -11.55 -12.79 -9.05
C LEU A 51 -13.01 -12.50 -8.67
N GLY A 52 -13.93 -12.69 -9.63
CA GLY A 52 -15.36 -12.51 -9.42
C GLY A 52 -15.94 -13.49 -8.38
N ALA A 53 -15.43 -14.71 -8.29
CA ALA A 53 -15.85 -15.68 -7.28
C ALA A 53 -15.49 -15.20 -5.86
N ILE A 54 -14.28 -14.69 -5.66
CA ILE A 54 -13.88 -14.13 -4.36
C ILE A 54 -14.70 -12.87 -4.05
N LEU A 55 -14.77 -11.92 -4.99
CA LEU A 55 -15.46 -10.66 -4.80
C LEU A 55 -16.95 -10.85 -4.49
N GLY A 56 -17.61 -11.78 -5.19
CA GLY A 56 -19.02 -12.09 -4.99
C GLY A 56 -19.34 -12.76 -3.65
N ALA A 57 -18.35 -13.37 -2.99
CA ALA A 57 -18.50 -13.98 -1.67
C ALA A 57 -18.28 -12.99 -0.51
N LEU A 58 -17.70 -11.80 -0.76
CA LEU A 58 -17.38 -10.80 0.24
C LEU A 58 -18.56 -9.83 0.43
N PRO A 59 -19.07 -9.64 1.67
CA PRO A 59 -20.08 -8.64 1.94
C PRO A 59 -19.47 -7.22 1.83
N GLN A 60 -20.16 -6.35 1.11
CA GLN A 60 -19.71 -4.98 0.83
C GLN A 60 -20.61 -3.98 1.54
N ALA A 61 -20.00 -2.98 2.19
CA ALA A 61 -20.70 -1.81 2.67
C ALA A 61 -21.08 -0.87 1.50
N PRO A 62 -22.04 0.04 1.67
CA PRO A 62 -22.31 1.07 0.67
C PRO A 62 -21.04 1.85 0.29
N ALA A 63 -20.82 2.07 -1.00
CA ALA A 63 -19.66 2.77 -1.56
C ALA A 63 -18.30 2.14 -1.18
N CYS A 64 -18.24 0.81 -1.08
CA CYS A 64 -16.99 0.07 -0.85
C CYS A 64 -15.93 0.43 -1.90
N GLU A 65 -14.71 0.74 -1.47
CA GLU A 65 -13.56 0.85 -2.38
C GLU A 65 -13.06 -0.56 -2.70
N ILE A 66 -13.00 -0.91 -3.98
CA ILE A 66 -12.54 -2.23 -4.44
C ILE A 66 -11.35 -2.02 -5.34
N THR A 67 -10.17 -2.36 -4.83
CA THR A 67 -8.89 -2.18 -5.51
C THR A 67 -8.34 -3.51 -6.01
N VAL A 68 -7.78 -3.51 -7.22
CA VAL A 68 -7.00 -4.63 -7.78
C VAL A 68 -5.63 -4.15 -8.22
N GLU A 69 -4.58 -4.82 -7.75
CA GLU A 69 -3.21 -4.65 -8.27
C GLU A 69 -3.09 -5.30 -9.64
N ILE A 70 -2.52 -4.57 -10.60
CA ILE A 70 -2.40 -5.00 -12.00
C ILE A 70 -0.97 -4.74 -12.49
N ASN A 71 -0.35 -5.75 -13.08
CA ASN A 71 0.88 -5.50 -13.82
C ASN A 71 0.56 -4.86 -15.18
N PRO A 72 1.41 -3.97 -15.70
CA PRO A 72 1.19 -3.32 -17.00
C PRO A 72 0.89 -4.29 -18.15
N GLU A 73 1.58 -5.42 -18.19
CA GLU A 73 1.41 -6.45 -19.22
C GLU A 73 0.07 -7.19 -19.17
N ASP A 74 -0.59 -7.21 -18.01
CA ASP A 74 -1.88 -7.88 -17.81
C ASP A 74 -3.08 -6.94 -18.08
N ALA A 75 -2.84 -5.63 -18.23
CA ALA A 75 -3.85 -4.58 -18.37
C ALA A 75 -4.45 -4.51 -19.80
N SER A 76 -5.07 -5.60 -20.28
CA SER A 76 -5.80 -5.59 -21.56
C SER A 76 -7.15 -4.88 -21.43
N ASP A 77 -7.69 -4.35 -22.56
CA ASP A 77 -9.00 -3.69 -22.57
C ASP A 77 -10.10 -4.60 -22.04
N GLU A 78 -10.08 -5.89 -22.44
CA GLU A 78 -11.05 -6.89 -21.98
C GLU A 78 -10.95 -7.14 -20.47
N PHE A 79 -9.73 -7.25 -19.95
CA PHE A 79 -9.51 -7.50 -18.51
C PHE A 79 -9.95 -6.31 -17.67
N LEU A 80 -9.57 -5.09 -18.05
CA LEU A 80 -9.95 -3.86 -17.34
C LEU A 80 -11.47 -3.64 -17.36
N ALA A 81 -12.12 -3.79 -18.54
CA ALA A 81 -13.56 -3.69 -18.65
C ALA A 81 -14.28 -4.76 -17.82
N GLY A 82 -13.76 -5.98 -17.78
CA GLY A 82 -14.30 -7.07 -16.96
C GLY A 82 -14.22 -6.77 -15.46
N LEU A 83 -13.11 -6.19 -14.99
CA LEU A 83 -12.96 -5.75 -13.59
C LEU A 83 -13.97 -4.66 -13.23
N VAL A 84 -14.10 -3.63 -14.07
CA VAL A 84 -15.08 -2.55 -13.87
C VAL A 84 -16.51 -3.10 -13.84
N ALA A 85 -16.86 -4.03 -14.75
CA ALA A 85 -18.17 -4.66 -14.78
C ALA A 85 -18.49 -5.48 -13.52
N MET A 86 -17.48 -5.99 -12.81
CA MET A 86 -17.63 -6.67 -11.52
C MET A 86 -17.75 -5.71 -10.33
N GLY A 87 -17.62 -4.39 -10.54
CA GLY A 87 -17.69 -3.38 -9.48
C GLY A 87 -16.34 -2.95 -8.92
N VAL A 88 -15.21 -3.41 -9.48
CA VAL A 88 -13.89 -2.87 -9.14
C VAL A 88 -13.87 -1.40 -9.54
N ASN A 89 -13.54 -0.52 -8.60
CA ASN A 89 -13.61 0.93 -8.78
C ASN A 89 -12.25 1.63 -8.57
N ARG A 90 -11.20 0.86 -8.30
CA ARG A 90 -9.82 1.35 -8.21
C ARG A 90 -8.82 0.34 -8.78
N PHE A 91 -7.86 0.82 -9.55
CA PHE A 91 -6.71 0.03 -10.01
C PHE A 91 -5.42 0.57 -9.39
N SER A 92 -4.46 -0.34 -9.09
CA SER A 92 -3.09 -0.02 -8.68
C SER A 92 -2.15 -0.65 -9.70
N ILE A 93 -1.42 0.18 -10.44
CA ILE A 93 -0.64 -0.28 -11.60
C ILE A 93 0.86 -0.18 -11.31
N GLY A 94 1.50 -1.31 -11.17
CA GLY A 94 2.91 -1.40 -10.80
C GLY A 94 3.88 -1.13 -11.95
N ILE A 95 4.07 0.12 -12.38
CA ILE A 95 5.01 0.46 -13.45
C ILE A 95 6.45 0.56 -12.97
N GLN A 96 6.68 0.90 -11.71
CA GLN A 96 7.95 1.05 -11.00
C GLN A 96 8.86 2.16 -11.56
N SER A 97 9.16 2.18 -12.85
CA SER A 97 9.96 3.16 -13.57
C SER A 97 9.70 3.02 -15.08
N THR A 98 10.04 4.04 -15.87
CA THR A 98 10.09 3.95 -17.35
C THR A 98 11.51 3.67 -17.88
N ALA A 99 12.53 3.81 -17.04
CA ALA A 99 13.92 3.57 -17.43
C ALA A 99 14.23 2.07 -17.47
N ALA A 100 14.57 1.53 -18.65
CA ALA A 100 14.77 0.10 -18.86
C ALA A 100 15.87 -0.52 -17.97
N HIS A 101 16.94 0.23 -17.66
CA HIS A 101 18.01 -0.25 -16.79
C HIS A 101 17.57 -0.32 -15.32
N VAL A 102 16.73 0.60 -14.87
CA VAL A 102 16.13 0.60 -13.53
C VAL A 102 15.17 -0.59 -13.39
N LEU A 103 14.27 -0.80 -14.36
CA LEU A 103 13.37 -1.95 -14.38
C LEU A 103 14.13 -3.28 -14.32
N LYS A 104 15.20 -3.41 -15.10
CA LYS A 104 16.06 -4.59 -15.08
C LYS A 104 16.68 -4.83 -13.70
N GLU A 105 17.14 -3.76 -13.03
CA GLU A 105 17.71 -3.86 -11.69
C GLU A 105 16.68 -4.28 -10.66
N LEU A 106 15.43 -3.79 -10.79
CA LEU A 106 14.29 -4.16 -9.94
C LEU A 106 13.72 -5.56 -10.28
N GLY A 107 14.33 -6.28 -11.24
CA GLY A 107 13.88 -7.61 -11.64
C GLY A 107 12.55 -7.61 -12.39
N ARG A 108 12.20 -6.50 -13.03
CA ARG A 108 10.98 -6.35 -13.83
C ARG A 108 11.25 -6.67 -15.30
N VAL A 109 10.30 -7.36 -15.94
CA VAL A 109 10.43 -7.86 -17.32
C VAL A 109 9.70 -6.97 -18.32
N HIS A 110 8.69 -6.21 -17.84
CA HIS A 110 7.95 -5.31 -18.69
C HIS A 110 8.87 -4.19 -19.21
N ARG A 111 8.63 -3.76 -20.40
CA ARG A 111 9.32 -2.59 -20.98
C ARG A 111 8.55 -1.36 -20.52
N GLY A 112 9.26 -0.31 -20.14
CA GLY A 112 8.66 1.00 -19.82
C GLY A 112 8.00 1.69 -21.03
N ASP A 113 7.80 0.92 -22.10
CA ASP A 113 7.28 1.40 -23.37
C ASP A 113 5.80 1.73 -23.22
N ASP A 114 5.51 3.00 -23.39
CA ASP A 114 4.18 3.52 -23.59
C ASP A 114 3.25 3.54 -22.37
N VAL A 115 3.78 4.08 -21.28
CA VAL A 115 2.97 4.43 -20.09
C VAL A 115 1.78 5.33 -20.49
N THR A 116 1.93 6.18 -21.50
CA THR A 116 0.86 7.06 -21.98
C THR A 116 -0.28 6.26 -22.63
N THR A 117 0.03 5.25 -23.45
CA THR A 117 -0.99 4.34 -24.00
C THR A 117 -1.67 3.51 -22.91
N LEU A 118 -0.91 3.04 -21.92
CA LEU A 118 -1.47 2.33 -20.77
C LEU A 118 -2.41 3.24 -19.98
N ALA A 119 -1.99 4.47 -19.69
CA ALA A 119 -2.80 5.47 -18.99
C ALA A 119 -4.12 5.76 -19.73
N LYS A 120 -4.05 5.94 -21.06
CA LYS A 120 -5.24 6.09 -21.90
C LYS A 120 -6.16 4.88 -21.82
N ARG A 121 -5.63 3.67 -21.93
CA ARG A 121 -6.40 2.42 -21.82
C ARG A 121 -7.12 2.30 -20.48
N ILE A 122 -6.42 2.63 -19.38
CA ILE A 122 -7.01 2.60 -18.03
C ILE A 122 -8.11 3.64 -17.94
N HIS A 123 -7.87 4.87 -18.40
CA HIS A 123 -8.87 5.93 -18.42
C HIS A 123 -10.12 5.51 -19.23
N ASP A 124 -9.94 4.96 -20.42
CA ASP A 124 -11.02 4.51 -21.31
C ASP A 124 -11.82 3.34 -20.72
N SER A 125 -11.26 2.58 -19.77
CA SER A 125 -12.00 1.51 -19.06
C SER A 125 -13.16 2.03 -18.20
N GLY A 126 -13.16 3.32 -17.88
CA GLY A 126 -14.18 3.96 -17.03
C GLY A 126 -14.04 3.66 -15.54
N VAL A 127 -12.88 3.15 -15.08
CA VAL A 127 -12.61 2.97 -13.65
C VAL A 127 -12.66 4.33 -12.92
N ALA A 128 -13.26 4.36 -11.73
CA ALA A 128 -13.47 5.62 -10.99
C ALA A 128 -12.17 6.25 -10.47
N SER A 129 -11.17 5.44 -10.12
CA SER A 129 -9.84 5.90 -9.66
C SER A 129 -8.77 4.88 -10.01
N TRP A 130 -7.52 5.34 -10.11
CA TRP A 130 -6.39 4.46 -10.35
C TRP A 130 -5.08 5.13 -9.96
N SER A 131 -4.07 4.32 -9.65
CA SER A 131 -2.73 4.77 -9.34
C SER A 131 -1.71 4.18 -10.29
N MET A 132 -0.62 4.91 -10.48
CA MET A 132 0.63 4.37 -10.96
C MET A 132 1.63 4.30 -9.83
N ASP A 133 2.21 3.12 -9.63
CA ASP A 133 3.06 2.83 -8.50
C ASP A 133 4.52 2.80 -8.96
N LEU A 134 5.36 3.61 -8.29
CA LEU A 134 6.77 3.80 -8.56
C LEU A 134 7.62 3.19 -7.46
N ILE A 135 8.85 2.83 -7.80
CA ILE A 135 9.91 2.52 -6.84
C ILE A 135 11.12 3.38 -7.19
N ILE A 136 11.59 4.17 -6.23
CA ILE A 136 12.80 5.01 -6.37
C ILE A 136 13.91 4.50 -5.47
N GLY A 137 15.17 4.73 -5.89
CA GLY A 137 16.35 4.35 -5.13
C GLY A 137 17.09 3.12 -5.66
N ALA A 138 16.76 2.62 -6.85
CA ALA A 138 17.62 1.67 -7.52
C ALA A 138 19.02 2.27 -7.73
N LYS A 139 20.09 1.46 -7.53
CA LYS A 139 21.46 1.96 -7.57
C LYS A 139 21.85 2.58 -8.90
N SER A 140 21.32 2.04 -10.00
CA SER A 140 21.58 2.55 -11.36
C SER A 140 20.69 3.72 -11.76
N GLU A 141 19.67 4.06 -10.97
CA GLU A 141 18.73 5.15 -11.24
C GLU A 141 19.43 6.51 -11.11
N ARG A 142 19.13 7.42 -12.01
CA ARG A 142 19.58 8.81 -11.97
C ARG A 142 18.37 9.73 -11.80
N ASP A 143 18.59 10.98 -11.44
CA ASP A 143 17.52 11.96 -11.27
C ASP A 143 16.78 12.22 -12.59
N GLU A 144 17.51 12.19 -13.72
CA GLU A 144 16.92 12.32 -15.06
C GLU A 144 15.97 11.15 -15.39
N ASP A 145 16.27 9.93 -14.90
CA ASP A 145 15.40 8.77 -15.10
C ASP A 145 14.09 8.92 -14.31
N LEU A 146 14.16 9.43 -13.08
CA LEU A 146 12.98 9.74 -12.28
C LEU A 146 12.15 10.86 -12.93
N LEU A 147 12.77 11.97 -13.34
CA LEU A 147 12.08 13.07 -14.01
C LEU A 147 11.40 12.63 -15.29
N ALA A 148 12.09 11.87 -16.16
CA ALA A 148 11.51 11.33 -17.38
C ALA A 148 10.31 10.39 -17.09
N THR A 149 10.39 9.61 -16.00
CA THR A 149 9.27 8.80 -15.54
C THR A 149 8.09 9.68 -15.14
N LEU A 150 8.31 10.71 -14.34
CA LEU A 150 7.26 11.63 -13.90
C LEU A 150 6.64 12.41 -15.07
N GLU A 151 7.44 12.89 -16.02
CA GLU A 151 6.97 13.54 -17.24
C GLU A 151 6.06 12.63 -18.10
N SER A 152 6.35 11.32 -18.13
CA SER A 152 5.51 10.36 -18.84
C SER A 152 4.18 10.05 -18.13
N LEU A 153 4.09 10.33 -16.83
CA LEU A 153 2.91 10.06 -16.02
C LEU A 153 1.96 11.25 -15.92
N VAL A 154 2.49 12.46 -15.74
CA VAL A 154 1.69 13.64 -15.40
C VAL A 154 1.87 14.76 -16.41
N GLY A 155 0.96 15.72 -16.44
CA GLY A 155 1.00 16.84 -17.38
C GLY A 155 0.31 16.57 -18.72
N HIS A 156 -0.46 15.49 -18.83
CA HIS A 156 -1.23 15.15 -20.04
C HIS A 156 -2.67 14.71 -19.72
N GLU A 157 -3.50 14.57 -20.77
CA GLU A 157 -4.96 14.37 -20.66
C GLU A 157 -5.36 13.13 -19.84
N HIS A 158 -4.58 12.06 -19.91
CA HIS A 158 -4.87 10.78 -19.24
C HIS A 158 -3.92 10.51 -18.07
N GLN A 159 -3.52 11.56 -17.34
CA GLN A 159 -2.67 11.39 -16.17
C GLN A 159 -3.37 10.62 -15.05
N PRO A 160 -2.65 9.77 -14.26
CA PRO A 160 -3.23 9.06 -13.13
C PRO A 160 -3.72 10.04 -12.08
N PRO A 161 -4.91 9.89 -11.51
CA PRO A 161 -5.35 10.76 -10.41
C PRO A 161 -4.61 10.49 -9.09
N HIS A 162 -3.78 9.45 -9.04
CA HIS A 162 -3.02 9.04 -7.86
C HIS A 162 -1.66 8.47 -8.28
N VAL A 163 -0.62 8.79 -7.50
CA VAL A 163 0.73 8.25 -7.66
C VAL A 163 1.19 7.68 -6.32
N SER A 164 1.58 6.41 -6.31
CA SER A 164 2.29 5.79 -5.20
C SER A 164 3.78 5.79 -5.51
N CYS A 165 4.62 6.14 -4.54
CA CYS A 165 6.06 6.07 -4.72
C CYS A 165 6.72 5.48 -3.47
N TYR A 166 7.31 4.33 -3.64
CA TYR A 166 7.97 3.60 -2.57
C TYR A 166 9.48 3.77 -2.66
N LEU A 167 10.09 4.10 -1.53
CA LEU A 167 11.54 4.05 -1.39
C LEU A 167 11.99 2.58 -1.40
N LEU A 168 12.97 2.25 -2.23
CA LEU A 168 13.51 0.90 -2.30
C LEU A 168 14.07 0.50 -0.94
N SER A 169 13.47 -0.50 -0.31
CA SER A 169 13.91 -1.08 0.95
C SER A 169 14.62 -2.40 0.74
N VAL A 170 15.58 -2.69 1.61
CA VAL A 170 16.38 -3.92 1.56
C VAL A 170 15.74 -4.97 2.48
N GLU A 171 14.87 -5.78 1.90
CA GLU A 171 14.18 -6.84 2.63
C GLU A 171 15.09 -8.06 2.84
N LYS A 172 15.22 -8.51 4.09
CA LYS A 172 16.03 -9.68 4.46
C LYS A 172 15.59 -10.93 3.69
N GLY A 173 16.57 -11.66 3.15
CA GLY A 173 16.32 -12.88 2.38
C GLY A 173 16.07 -12.64 0.88
N THR A 174 16.12 -11.40 0.41
CA THR A 174 16.05 -11.05 -1.02
C THR A 174 17.43 -11.07 -1.67
N PRO A 175 17.54 -11.21 -3.02
CA PRO A 175 18.81 -11.04 -3.73
C PRO A 175 19.45 -9.68 -3.49
N LEU A 176 18.66 -8.63 -3.27
CA LEU A 176 19.15 -7.29 -2.94
C LEU A 176 19.85 -7.27 -1.58
N SER A 177 19.31 -7.96 -0.57
CA SER A 177 19.93 -8.02 0.76
C SER A 177 21.26 -8.76 0.77
N ALA A 178 21.52 -9.61 -0.22
CA ALA A 178 22.77 -10.36 -0.36
C ALA A 178 23.90 -9.54 -1.01
N ASP A 179 23.59 -8.38 -1.61
CA ASP A 179 24.56 -7.54 -2.32
C ASP A 179 24.53 -6.09 -1.80
N PRO A 180 25.35 -5.76 -0.77
CA PRO A 180 25.40 -4.41 -0.20
C PRO A 180 25.79 -3.31 -1.19
N THR A 181 26.46 -3.65 -2.30
CA THR A 181 26.84 -2.66 -3.32
C THR A 181 25.66 -2.08 -4.07
N ARG A 182 24.52 -2.75 -4.01
CA ARG A 182 23.25 -2.36 -4.63
C ARG A 182 22.29 -1.68 -3.67
N HIS A 183 22.64 -1.58 -2.38
CA HIS A 183 21.77 -0.90 -1.41
C HIS A 183 21.63 0.56 -1.78
N PRO A 184 20.40 1.13 -1.63
CA PRO A 184 20.17 2.54 -1.85
C PRO A 184 20.99 3.38 -0.85
N ASP A 185 21.33 4.59 -1.26
CA ASP A 185 21.96 5.59 -0.42
C ASP A 185 20.86 6.49 0.17
N ASP A 186 20.85 6.69 1.48
CA ASP A 186 19.79 7.43 2.18
C ASP A 186 19.72 8.89 1.77
N ASP A 187 20.86 9.55 1.51
CA ASP A 187 20.89 10.95 1.05
C ASP A 187 20.32 11.06 -0.38
N VAL A 188 20.63 10.07 -1.24
CA VAL A 188 20.07 10.00 -2.60
C VAL A 188 18.57 9.74 -2.55
N LEU A 189 18.12 8.84 -1.66
CA LEU A 189 16.68 8.59 -1.46
C LEU A 189 15.95 9.84 -0.99
N ALA A 190 16.50 10.55 -0.02
CA ALA A 190 15.94 11.81 0.50
C ALA A 190 15.83 12.86 -0.62
N HIS A 191 16.91 13.06 -1.38
CA HIS A 191 16.94 14.00 -2.50
C HIS A 191 15.86 13.65 -3.56
N ARG A 192 15.76 12.39 -3.97
CA ARG A 192 14.76 11.95 -4.97
C ARG A 192 13.34 12.04 -4.46
N TYR A 193 13.12 11.79 -3.17
CA TYR A 193 11.82 12.00 -2.54
C TYR A 193 11.41 13.47 -2.61
N GLU A 194 12.32 14.41 -2.32
CA GLU A 194 12.05 15.86 -2.42
C GLU A 194 11.79 16.29 -3.87
N LEU A 195 12.56 15.75 -4.82
CA LEU A 195 12.39 16.01 -6.25
C LEU A 195 11.00 15.56 -6.73
N LEU A 196 10.60 14.33 -6.38
CA LEU A 196 9.29 13.79 -6.70
C LEU A 196 8.16 14.59 -6.05
N ASP A 197 8.26 14.88 -4.75
CA ASP A 197 7.23 15.65 -4.03
C ASP A 197 7.06 17.05 -4.61
N GLY A 198 8.16 17.71 -4.99
CA GLY A 198 8.12 19.02 -5.66
C GLY A 198 7.44 18.94 -7.01
N TYR A 199 7.86 18.00 -7.84
CA TYR A 199 7.30 17.80 -9.18
C TYR A 199 5.78 17.50 -9.14
N LEU A 200 5.35 16.58 -8.28
CA LEU A 200 3.93 16.24 -8.13
C LEU A 200 3.10 17.41 -7.61
N ALA A 201 3.64 18.19 -6.64
CA ALA A 201 2.95 19.37 -6.13
C ALA A 201 2.74 20.46 -7.21
N GLU A 202 3.71 20.68 -8.07
CA GLU A 202 3.61 21.60 -9.22
C GLU A 202 2.56 21.18 -10.24
N HIS A 203 2.24 19.86 -10.30
CA HIS A 203 1.24 19.29 -11.21
C HIS A 203 -0.11 19.00 -10.54
N GLY A 204 -0.37 19.59 -9.37
CA GLY A 204 -1.68 19.56 -8.70
C GLY A 204 -1.95 18.31 -7.85
N TYR A 205 -0.92 17.52 -7.55
CA TYR A 205 -1.05 16.43 -6.58
C TYR A 205 -0.69 16.91 -5.18
N ALA A 206 -1.43 16.40 -4.21
CA ALA A 206 -1.13 16.61 -2.81
C ALA A 206 -0.70 15.29 -2.16
N TRP A 207 0.39 15.29 -1.43
CA TRP A 207 0.67 14.14 -0.57
C TRP A 207 -0.42 14.02 0.48
N TYR A 208 -0.87 12.80 0.76
CA TYR A 208 -1.83 12.55 1.83
C TYR A 208 -1.31 11.55 2.87
N GLU A 209 -0.27 10.79 2.52
CA GLU A 209 0.57 10.00 3.40
C GLU A 209 1.96 9.79 2.77
N LEU A 210 2.94 9.26 3.53
CA LEU A 210 4.37 9.32 3.19
C LEU A 210 4.74 8.83 1.79
N SER A 211 4.03 7.82 1.26
CA SER A 211 4.34 7.18 -0.02
C SER A 211 3.32 7.47 -1.11
N ASN A 212 2.31 8.33 -0.84
CA ASN A 212 1.20 8.50 -1.77
C ASN A 212 0.79 9.97 -1.97
N TRP A 213 0.58 10.31 -3.22
CA TRP A 213 0.11 11.62 -3.69
C TRP A 213 -1.14 11.43 -4.54
N SER A 214 -2.08 12.32 -4.43
CA SER A 214 -3.31 12.26 -5.23
C SER A 214 -3.82 13.65 -5.60
N GLN A 215 -4.64 13.68 -6.63
CA GLN A 215 -5.59 14.75 -6.86
C GLN A 215 -6.71 14.66 -5.81
N PRO A 216 -7.40 15.76 -5.47
CA PRO A 216 -8.46 15.75 -4.48
C PRO A 216 -9.55 14.71 -4.77
N GLY A 217 -9.89 13.89 -3.76
CA GLY A 217 -10.93 12.85 -3.87
C GLY A 217 -10.44 11.50 -4.41
N HIS A 218 -9.15 11.36 -4.70
CA HIS A 218 -8.54 10.11 -5.20
C HIS A 218 -7.59 9.46 -4.21
N GLU A 219 -7.59 9.90 -2.94
CA GLU A 219 -6.86 9.26 -1.86
C GLU A 219 -7.35 7.80 -1.67
N SER A 220 -6.44 6.85 -1.52
CA SER A 220 -6.81 5.46 -1.22
C SER A 220 -7.41 5.35 0.18
N ARG A 221 -8.69 5.00 0.26
CA ARG A 221 -9.35 4.75 1.55
C ARG A 221 -8.79 3.52 2.23
N HIS A 222 -8.40 2.51 1.46
CA HIS A 222 -7.76 1.31 1.98
C HIS A 222 -6.47 1.65 2.74
N ASN A 223 -5.57 2.46 2.16
CA ASN A 223 -4.35 2.91 2.82
C ASN A 223 -4.66 3.70 4.10
N GLN A 224 -5.65 4.58 4.05
CA GLN A 224 -6.04 5.37 5.22
C GLN A 224 -6.57 4.51 6.38
N LEU A 225 -7.22 3.37 6.10
CA LEU A 225 -7.65 2.43 7.13
C LEU A 225 -6.46 1.84 7.90
N TYR A 226 -5.38 1.46 7.22
CA TYR A 226 -4.16 1.00 7.90
C TYR A 226 -3.54 2.08 8.79
N TRP A 227 -3.43 3.31 8.28
CA TRP A 227 -2.85 4.42 9.02
C TRP A 227 -3.71 4.89 10.21
N SER A 228 -4.99 4.55 10.22
CA SER A 228 -5.90 4.80 11.34
C SER A 228 -6.02 3.63 12.32
N GLN A 229 -5.24 2.55 12.14
CA GLN A 229 -5.35 1.30 12.90
C GLN A 229 -6.77 0.69 12.86
N ALA A 230 -7.50 0.88 11.77
CA ALA A 230 -8.81 0.26 11.59
C ALA A 230 -8.67 -1.28 11.53
N PRO A 231 -9.67 -2.03 11.99
CA PRO A 231 -9.63 -3.49 11.88
C PRO A 231 -9.69 -3.92 10.42
N TYR A 232 -8.94 -4.97 10.09
CA TYR A 232 -8.95 -5.59 8.77
C TYR A 232 -8.78 -7.10 8.86
N LEU A 233 -9.35 -7.81 7.90
CA LEU A 233 -9.26 -9.26 7.75
C LEU A 233 -8.51 -9.57 6.46
N GLY A 234 -7.36 -10.21 6.57
CA GLY A 234 -6.61 -10.75 5.44
C GLY A 234 -7.02 -12.18 5.14
N LEU A 235 -7.15 -12.50 3.86
CA LEU A 235 -7.46 -13.82 3.35
C LEU A 235 -6.36 -14.28 2.37
N GLY A 236 -6.04 -15.56 2.42
CA GLY A 236 -5.03 -16.14 1.54
C GLY A 236 -3.67 -16.32 2.20
N VAL A 237 -2.72 -16.85 1.42
CA VAL A 237 -1.38 -17.19 1.86
C VAL A 237 -0.62 -15.96 2.35
N GLY A 238 -0.07 -16.04 3.58
CA GLY A 238 0.70 -14.97 4.20
C GLY A 238 -0.09 -13.69 4.51
N ALA A 239 -1.42 -13.72 4.40
CA ALA A 239 -2.25 -12.55 4.68
C ALA A 239 -2.26 -12.21 6.17
N HIS A 240 -2.21 -10.93 6.48
CA HIS A 240 -2.25 -10.40 7.84
C HIS A 240 -3.64 -9.88 8.17
N SER A 241 -3.98 -9.90 9.45
CA SER A 241 -5.24 -9.41 10.00
C SER A 241 -4.99 -8.66 11.31
N ALA A 242 -5.88 -7.71 11.63
CA ALA A 242 -5.84 -6.99 12.90
C ALA A 242 -7.25 -6.68 13.40
N GLU A 243 -7.48 -6.89 14.68
CA GLU A 243 -8.69 -6.49 15.38
C GLU A 243 -8.35 -6.08 16.84
N GLY A 244 -8.51 -4.80 17.12
CA GLY A 244 -8.13 -4.25 18.42
C GLY A 244 -6.63 -4.45 18.71
N PRO A 245 -6.26 -5.06 19.86
CA PRO A 245 -4.86 -5.32 20.17
C PRO A 245 -4.30 -6.57 19.50
N ARG A 246 -5.16 -7.43 18.92
CA ARG A 246 -4.74 -8.70 18.33
C ARG A 246 -4.38 -8.52 16.89
N ARG A 247 -3.23 -9.07 16.49
CA ARG A 247 -2.79 -9.28 15.11
C ARG A 247 -2.51 -10.76 14.89
N TRP A 248 -2.80 -11.23 13.68
CA TRP A 248 -2.47 -12.58 13.28
C TRP A 248 -2.17 -12.62 11.80
N TRP A 249 -1.51 -13.66 11.38
CA TRP A 249 -1.17 -13.86 9.97
C TRP A 249 -1.28 -15.33 9.58
N ASN A 250 -1.55 -15.55 8.32
CA ASN A 250 -1.63 -16.87 7.73
C ASN A 250 -0.24 -17.43 7.41
N ILE A 251 -0.16 -18.75 7.24
CA ILE A 251 1.03 -19.44 6.77
C ILE A 251 1.47 -18.85 5.42
N ALA A 252 2.78 -18.51 5.31
CA ALA A 252 3.35 -17.88 4.12
C ALA A 252 3.76 -18.89 3.02
N ASN A 253 3.76 -20.20 3.32
CA ASN A 253 4.05 -21.23 2.32
C ASN A 253 2.77 -21.69 1.62
N LEU A 254 2.70 -21.52 0.30
CA LEU A 254 1.50 -21.83 -0.49
C LEU A 254 1.08 -23.30 -0.38
N THR A 255 2.02 -24.22 -0.50
CA THR A 255 1.71 -25.67 -0.44
C THR A 255 1.09 -26.04 0.90
N THR A 256 1.73 -25.62 1.99
CA THR A 256 1.25 -25.87 3.36
C THR A 256 -0.11 -25.19 3.62
N TYR A 257 -0.30 -23.96 3.12
CA TYR A 257 -1.59 -23.29 3.22
C TYR A 257 -2.71 -24.07 2.54
N LEU A 258 -2.49 -24.56 1.32
CA LEU A 258 -3.47 -25.35 0.56
C LEU A 258 -3.79 -26.68 1.24
N GLU A 259 -2.77 -27.43 1.66
CA GLU A 259 -2.93 -28.71 2.34
C GLU A 259 -3.76 -28.56 3.62
N ARG A 260 -3.45 -27.57 4.46
CA ARG A 260 -4.20 -27.33 5.70
C ARG A 260 -5.66 -26.97 5.47
N ILE A 261 -5.95 -26.11 4.49
CA ILE A 261 -7.36 -25.81 4.14
C ILE A 261 -8.09 -27.06 3.65
N GLU A 262 -7.45 -27.91 2.85
CA GLU A 262 -8.05 -29.15 2.33
C GLU A 262 -8.34 -30.15 3.45
N ASP A 263 -7.47 -30.22 4.44
CA ASP A 263 -7.60 -31.08 5.62
C ASP A 263 -8.49 -30.44 6.73
N ASN A 264 -9.10 -29.28 6.48
CA ASN A 264 -9.88 -28.50 7.44
C ASN A 264 -9.07 -28.09 8.70
N GLU A 265 -7.77 -27.90 8.56
CA GLU A 265 -6.88 -27.42 9.61
C GLU A 265 -6.76 -25.90 9.61
N SER A 266 -6.27 -25.35 10.73
CA SER A 266 -6.01 -23.91 10.86
C SER A 266 -4.84 -23.48 9.97
N VAL A 267 -5.01 -22.38 9.24
CA VAL A 267 -3.96 -21.74 8.44
C VAL A 267 -3.21 -20.65 9.21
N LEU A 268 -3.47 -20.50 10.51
CA LEU A 268 -2.77 -19.55 11.36
C LEU A 268 -1.27 -19.83 11.37
N GLY A 269 -0.49 -18.87 10.89
CA GLY A 269 0.98 -18.89 10.89
C GLY A 269 1.57 -18.33 12.16
N GLY A 270 0.87 -17.40 12.80
CA GLY A 270 1.23 -16.80 14.07
C GLY A 270 0.28 -15.69 14.48
N GLU A 271 0.39 -15.28 15.72
CA GLU A 271 -0.38 -14.17 16.29
C GLU A 271 0.41 -13.44 17.37
N GLU A 272 0.04 -12.20 17.60
CA GLU A 272 0.53 -11.38 18.69
C GLU A 272 -0.59 -10.54 19.31
N VAL A 273 -0.45 -10.21 20.57
CA VAL A 273 -1.34 -9.28 21.27
C VAL A 273 -0.50 -8.10 21.76
N LEU A 274 -0.77 -6.94 21.21
CA LEU A 274 -0.06 -5.71 21.52
C LEU A 274 -0.47 -5.18 22.87
N ASP A 275 0.50 -4.80 23.69
CA ASP A 275 0.24 -4.06 24.91
C ASP A 275 -0.15 -2.59 24.63
N ASP A 276 -0.63 -1.89 25.65
CA ASP A 276 -1.09 -0.51 25.49
C ASP A 276 0.04 0.45 25.09
N SER A 277 1.28 0.19 25.51
CA SER A 277 2.43 1.03 25.17
C SER A 277 2.80 0.90 23.70
N THR A 278 2.88 -0.33 23.21
CA THR A 278 3.12 -0.62 21.78
C THR A 278 2.02 -0.04 20.90
N ARG A 279 0.75 -0.18 21.29
CA ARG A 279 -0.39 0.40 20.56
C ARG A 279 -0.32 1.93 20.50
N SER A 280 0.05 2.56 21.60
CA SER A 280 0.18 4.02 21.66
C SER A 280 1.33 4.51 20.76
N PHE A 281 2.48 3.84 20.80
CA PHE A 281 3.61 4.13 19.93
C PHE A 281 3.24 3.96 18.45
N GLU A 282 2.57 2.89 18.08
CA GLU A 282 2.14 2.67 16.71
C GLU A 282 1.07 3.66 16.25
N LYS A 283 0.13 4.06 17.12
CA LYS A 283 -0.84 5.11 16.83
C LYS A 283 -0.13 6.42 16.49
N LEU A 284 0.93 6.75 17.24
CA LEU A 284 1.78 7.90 16.95
C LEU A 284 2.48 7.75 15.60
N ALA A 285 3.19 6.63 15.39
CA ALA A 285 3.94 6.37 14.17
C ALA A 285 3.07 6.37 12.90
N LEU A 286 1.89 5.76 12.96
CA LEU A 286 0.96 5.67 11.83
C LEU A 286 0.21 7.00 11.62
N GLY A 287 -0.16 7.69 12.70
CA GLY A 287 -0.84 8.99 12.63
C GLY A 287 0.03 10.07 11.98
N LEU A 288 1.31 10.11 12.30
CA LEU A 288 2.29 11.05 11.70
C LEU A 288 2.52 10.82 10.20
N ARG A 289 2.25 9.61 9.69
CA ARG A 289 2.36 9.34 8.25
C ARG A 289 1.34 10.10 7.40
N ARG A 290 0.29 10.64 8.01
CA ARG A 290 -0.86 11.21 7.33
C ARG A 290 -0.78 12.75 7.30
N ARG A 291 -1.18 13.33 6.18
CA ARG A 291 -1.36 14.79 6.05
C ARG A 291 -2.44 15.34 7.02
N GLY A 292 -3.44 14.53 7.36
CA GLY A 292 -4.44 14.89 8.36
C GLY A 292 -3.88 14.99 9.78
N GLY A 293 -2.63 14.60 9.96
CA GLY A 293 -1.94 14.75 11.24
C GLY A 293 -2.48 13.86 12.36
N LEU A 294 -1.96 14.12 13.54
CA LEU A 294 -2.31 13.43 14.78
C LEU A 294 -2.75 14.46 15.81
N ALA A 295 -3.88 14.22 16.48
CA ALA A 295 -4.28 15.04 17.63
C ALA A 295 -3.15 15.05 18.67
N TRP A 296 -2.69 16.24 19.05
CA TRP A 296 -1.50 16.43 19.88
C TRP A 296 -1.82 17.29 21.11
N PRO A 297 -1.33 16.94 22.32
CA PRO A 297 -1.48 17.77 23.51
C PRO A 297 -0.71 19.09 23.34
N GLN A 298 -1.38 20.22 23.53
CA GLN A 298 -0.77 21.56 23.33
C GLN A 298 0.32 21.93 24.38
N GLU A 299 0.51 21.11 25.42
CA GLU A 299 1.44 21.38 26.53
C GLU A 299 2.85 20.83 26.29
N VAL A 300 3.09 20.13 25.17
CA VAL A 300 4.39 19.50 24.90
C VAL A 300 5.30 20.48 24.15
N ASP A 301 6.49 20.70 24.67
CA ASP A 301 7.50 21.54 24.02
C ASP A 301 8.08 20.84 22.77
N LEU A 302 7.78 21.39 21.60
CA LEU A 302 8.23 20.90 20.29
C LEU A 302 9.44 21.66 19.75
N THR A 303 10.13 22.47 20.57
CA THR A 303 11.26 23.32 20.11
C THR A 303 12.36 22.50 19.44
N THR A 304 12.64 21.28 19.93
CA THR A 304 13.64 20.37 19.35
C THR A 304 13.24 19.81 17.98
N LEU A 305 11.96 19.86 17.65
CA LEU A 305 11.39 19.38 16.38
C LEU A 305 11.01 20.54 15.44
N ALA A 306 11.41 21.79 15.79
CA ALA A 306 11.14 22.96 14.97
C ALA A 306 11.67 22.76 13.54
N GLY A 307 10.82 23.01 12.55
CA GLY A 307 11.12 22.79 11.13
C GLY A 307 10.79 21.40 10.60
N TYR A 308 10.57 20.39 11.47
CA TYR A 308 10.19 19.04 11.09
C TYR A 308 8.71 18.75 11.29
N VAL A 309 8.07 19.43 12.22
CA VAL A 309 6.64 19.34 12.49
C VAL A 309 6.00 20.73 12.46
N VAL A 310 4.70 20.76 12.15
CA VAL A 310 3.85 21.93 12.25
C VAL A 310 2.55 21.57 12.94
N GLU A 311 2.05 22.48 13.78
CA GLU A 311 0.70 22.37 14.32
C GLU A 311 -0.32 22.89 13.29
N SER A 312 -1.38 22.15 13.10
CA SER A 312 -2.51 22.52 12.25
C SER A 312 -3.83 22.37 13.03
N GLU A 313 -4.95 22.82 12.46
CA GLU A 313 -6.27 22.58 13.04
C GLU A 313 -6.59 21.07 13.21
N ALA A 314 -5.99 20.23 12.37
CA ALA A 314 -6.16 18.78 12.43
C ALA A 314 -5.21 18.09 13.43
N GLY A 315 -4.21 18.82 13.98
CA GLY A 315 -3.19 18.30 14.89
C GLY A 315 -1.77 18.49 14.38
N LEU A 316 -0.85 17.69 14.89
CA LEU A 316 0.56 17.72 14.53
C LEU A 316 0.79 17.02 13.19
N VAL A 317 1.45 17.70 12.26
CA VAL A 317 1.71 17.24 10.88
C VAL A 317 3.21 17.32 10.59
N LEU A 318 3.76 16.34 9.88
CA LEU A 318 5.15 16.40 9.41
C LEU A 318 5.30 17.42 8.26
N THR A 319 6.34 18.24 8.34
CA THR A 319 6.80 19.02 7.18
C THR A 319 7.42 18.12 6.11
N ARG A 320 7.77 18.64 4.94
CA ARG A 320 8.52 17.87 3.92
C ARG A 320 9.80 17.27 4.50
N SER A 321 10.60 18.06 5.21
CA SER A 321 11.82 17.56 5.86
C SER A 321 11.52 16.57 6.98
N GLY A 322 10.41 16.77 7.72
CA GLY A 322 9.96 15.82 8.75
C GLY A 322 9.57 14.46 8.20
N ARG A 323 9.00 14.39 6.99
CA ARG A 323 8.62 13.14 6.34
C ARG A 323 9.82 12.23 6.07
N LEU A 324 10.99 12.81 5.77
CA LEU A 324 12.23 12.06 5.53
C LEU A 324 12.77 11.35 6.77
N ILE A 325 12.49 11.88 7.96
CA ILE A 325 12.95 11.34 9.24
C ILE A 325 11.78 10.99 10.17
N ALA A 326 10.64 10.58 9.60
CA ALA A 326 9.41 10.32 10.33
C ALA A 326 9.57 9.34 11.51
N ASN A 327 10.40 8.31 11.35
CA ASN A 327 10.66 7.33 12.40
C ASN A 327 11.41 7.97 13.59
N GLU A 328 12.43 8.80 13.31
CA GLU A 328 13.18 9.51 14.34
C GLU A 328 12.29 10.49 15.10
N ILE A 329 11.46 11.25 14.37
CA ILE A 329 10.47 12.15 14.99
C ILE A 329 9.50 11.37 15.88
N THR A 330 9.03 10.20 15.43
CA THR A 330 8.15 9.34 16.22
C THR A 330 8.79 8.97 17.55
N HIS A 331 10.04 8.53 17.56
CA HIS A 331 10.76 8.18 18.80
C HIS A 331 10.94 9.39 19.73
N GLN A 332 11.27 10.54 19.18
CA GLN A 332 11.43 11.76 19.98
C GLN A 332 10.09 12.21 20.59
N LEU A 333 9.00 12.16 19.83
CA LEU A 333 7.67 12.49 20.34
C LEU A 333 7.18 11.50 21.40
N ASP A 334 7.41 10.20 21.22
CA ASP A 334 7.08 9.19 22.23
C ASP A 334 7.83 9.45 23.55
N ALA A 335 9.10 9.81 23.48
CA ALA A 335 9.89 10.18 24.65
C ALA A 335 9.37 11.45 25.35
N LEU A 336 8.85 12.43 24.61
CA LEU A 336 8.31 13.68 25.15
C LEU A 336 6.96 13.48 25.86
N VAL A 337 6.11 12.61 25.32
CA VAL A 337 4.75 12.41 25.87
C VAL A 337 4.72 11.44 27.05
N GLY A 338 5.63 10.48 27.09
CA GLY A 338 5.65 9.43 28.09
C GLY A 338 4.38 8.55 28.09
N PRO A 339 4.38 7.41 28.78
CA PRO A 339 3.29 6.42 28.71
C PRO A 339 1.95 6.89 29.30
N SER A 340 1.88 8.05 29.96
CA SER A 340 0.69 8.50 30.71
C SER A 340 -0.22 9.50 29.99
N THR A 341 0.24 10.22 28.98
CA THR A 341 -0.48 11.39 28.42
C THR A 341 -1.40 11.06 27.24
N MET A 342 -1.15 9.95 26.55
CA MET A 342 -1.99 9.54 25.40
C MET A 342 -3.37 8.93 25.78
N ARG A 343 -3.65 8.73 27.05
CA ARG A 343 -4.93 8.15 27.51
C ARG A 343 -6.11 9.12 27.50
N ALA A 344 -5.89 10.42 27.34
CA ALA A 344 -6.93 11.44 27.56
C ALA A 344 -7.74 11.84 26.30
N GLY A 345 -7.47 11.26 25.13
CA GLY A 345 -8.11 11.68 23.86
C GLY A 345 -9.05 10.67 23.18
N SER A 346 -9.56 9.65 23.88
CA SER A 346 -10.30 8.55 23.26
C SER A 346 -11.83 8.51 23.56
N ASP A 347 -12.42 9.59 24.08
CA ASP A 347 -13.87 9.68 24.26
C ASP A 347 -14.40 11.01 23.66
N HIS A 348 -14.73 10.97 22.33
CA HIS A 348 -15.84 11.77 21.77
C HIS A 348 -16.15 11.29 20.33
#